data_4b3a95ba47972db78471292be97974da
#
_entry.id   4b3a95ba47972db78471292be97974da
#
_cell.length_a   1.000
_cell.length_b   1.000
_cell.length_c   1.000
_cell.angle_alpha   90.00
_cell.angle_beta   90.00
_cell.angle_gamma   90.00
#
_symmetry.space_group_name_H-M   'P 1'
#
loop_
_entity.id
_entity.type
_entity.pdbx_description
1 polymer ?
#
loop_
_entity_poly.entity_id
_entity_poly.type
_entity_poly.pdbx_seq_one_letter_code
_entity_poly.pdbx_strand_id
1 'polypeptide(L)'
;MAPYIVVSGRYSKGRSAFEGTSCDRECYKGPYAAEADFLTDVLMQAGVPGEAILQEREATFTLENAEYIRKMLEEKHLPIKRAIICCQAFHARRCRMYFEYVFQDREIEFLMCPAVTQGISRDNWAESKKGLETVLGELRRCGEQFSWMLQ
;
A
#
# COMPACT_ATOMS: atom_id res chain seq x y z
N MET A 1 -7.17 18.20 7.32
CA MET A 1 -6.80 16.88 7.89
C MET A 1 -7.61 15.83 7.15
N ALA A 2 -7.03 14.68 6.82
CA ALA A 2 -7.81 13.58 6.22
C ALA A 2 -8.76 13.00 7.28
N PRO A 3 -10.06 12.80 6.97
CA PRO A 3 -11.02 12.28 7.95
C PRO A 3 -10.82 10.78 8.22
N TYR A 4 -10.21 10.04 7.27
CA TYR A 4 -9.98 8.60 7.38
C TYR A 4 -8.58 8.22 6.92
N ILE A 5 -8.08 7.13 7.49
CA ILE A 5 -6.91 6.40 7.02
C ILE A 5 -7.38 4.99 6.63
N VAL A 6 -7.06 4.57 5.42
CA VAL A 6 -7.32 3.21 4.97
C VAL A 6 -6.04 2.42 5.06
N VAL A 7 -6.06 1.33 5.81
CA VAL A 7 -5.00 0.32 5.84
C VAL A 7 -5.46 -0.89 5.04
N SER A 8 -4.61 -1.41 4.17
CA SER A 8 -4.99 -2.48 3.25
C SER A 8 -3.90 -3.52 3.14
N GLY A 9 -4.32 -4.77 3.14
CA GLY A 9 -3.49 -5.94 2.91
C GLY A 9 -3.73 -7.05 3.90
N ARG A 10 -3.73 -8.28 3.38
CA ARG A 10 -3.76 -9.50 4.18
C ARG A 10 -2.33 -10.00 4.42
N TYR A 11 -1.77 -10.69 3.46
CA TYR A 11 -0.38 -11.11 3.36
C TYR A 11 -0.06 -11.35 1.87
N SER A 12 1.18 -11.22 1.50
CA SER A 12 1.59 -11.33 0.08
C SER A 12 1.20 -12.67 -0.53
N LYS A 13 0.75 -12.65 -1.77
CA LYS A 13 0.40 -13.85 -2.56
C LYS A 13 1.54 -14.87 -2.51
N GLY A 14 1.20 -16.12 -2.19
CA GLY A 14 2.17 -17.20 -2.01
C GLY A 14 2.67 -17.41 -0.59
N ARG A 15 2.23 -16.58 0.37
CA ARG A 15 2.44 -16.79 1.82
C ARG A 15 1.15 -17.25 2.48
N SER A 16 1.27 -17.90 3.63
CA SER A 16 0.13 -18.41 4.41
C SER A 16 -0.23 -17.53 5.60
N ALA A 17 0.62 -16.55 5.94
CA ALA A 17 0.44 -15.65 7.08
C ALA A 17 1.23 -14.35 6.88
N PHE A 18 0.87 -13.34 7.68
CA PHE A 18 1.66 -12.13 7.84
C PHE A 18 2.76 -12.38 8.88
N GLU A 19 4.01 -12.29 8.45
CA GLU A 19 5.17 -12.60 9.30
C GLU A 19 5.60 -11.43 10.21
N GLY A 20 4.93 -10.28 10.10
CA GLY A 20 5.30 -9.06 10.79
C GLY A 20 6.49 -8.34 10.14
N THR A 21 6.96 -7.29 10.80
CA THR A 21 8.16 -6.56 10.42
C THR A 21 9.28 -6.85 11.40
N SER A 22 10.53 -6.71 10.96
CA SER A 22 11.71 -6.94 11.80
C SER A 22 11.97 -5.82 12.82
N CYS A 23 11.27 -4.69 12.69
CA CYS A 23 11.45 -3.56 13.59
C CYS A 23 10.42 -3.59 14.75
N ASP A 24 10.91 -3.38 15.95
CA ASP A 24 10.16 -3.11 17.19
C ASP A 24 9.12 -4.17 17.61
N ARG A 25 9.49 -5.46 17.56
CA ARG A 25 8.67 -6.55 18.10
C ARG A 25 8.29 -6.38 19.57
N GLU A 26 9.01 -5.57 20.32
CA GLU A 26 8.68 -5.25 21.71
C GLU A 26 7.45 -4.34 21.81
N CYS A 27 7.22 -3.47 20.82
CA CYS A 27 6.10 -2.56 20.79
C CYS A 27 4.84 -3.17 20.18
N TYR A 28 5.00 -4.06 19.19
CA TYR A 28 3.88 -4.64 18.43
C TYR A 28 3.80 -6.14 18.67
N LYS A 29 2.96 -6.53 19.62
CA LYS A 29 3.00 -7.88 20.23
C LYS A 29 2.25 -8.96 19.46
N GLY A 30 1.59 -8.67 18.31
CA GLY A 30 0.90 -9.72 17.55
C GLY A 30 0.33 -10.88 18.36
N PRO A 31 -0.12 -11.94 17.76
CA PRO A 31 -0.07 -12.23 16.31
C PRO A 31 -1.07 -11.42 15.52
N TYR A 32 -0.73 -11.07 14.26
CA TYR A 32 -1.60 -10.37 13.35
C TYR A 32 -2.05 -11.32 12.22
N ALA A 33 -3.35 -11.40 11.98
CA ALA A 33 -3.90 -12.24 10.92
C ALA A 33 -3.73 -11.62 9.53
N ALA A 34 -3.57 -10.29 9.48
CA ALA A 34 -3.39 -9.53 8.25
C ALA A 34 -2.41 -8.37 8.46
N GLU A 35 -1.80 -7.88 7.38
CA GLU A 35 -0.97 -6.67 7.41
C GLU A 35 -1.78 -5.46 7.87
N ALA A 36 -3.04 -5.36 7.46
CA ALA A 36 -3.95 -4.31 7.92
C ALA A 36 -4.15 -4.27 9.43
N ASP A 37 -4.13 -5.42 10.11
CA ASP A 37 -4.24 -5.48 11.58
C ASP A 37 -2.99 -4.88 12.24
N PHE A 38 -1.81 -5.24 11.73
CA PHE A 38 -0.55 -4.67 12.18
C PHE A 38 -0.50 -3.15 11.99
N LEU A 39 -0.84 -2.68 10.78
CA LEU A 39 -0.85 -1.25 10.46
C LEU A 39 -1.86 -0.48 11.32
N THR A 40 -2.99 -1.08 11.65
CA THR A 40 -3.98 -0.50 12.57
C THR A 40 -3.38 -0.32 13.96
N ASP A 41 -2.72 -1.33 14.50
CA ASP A 41 -2.08 -1.25 15.82
C ASP A 41 -1.00 -0.16 15.84
N VAL A 42 -0.16 -0.09 14.81
CA VAL A 42 0.84 0.98 14.66
C VAL A 42 0.20 2.37 14.68
N LEU A 43 -0.88 2.58 13.93
CA LEU A 43 -1.57 3.86 13.87
C LEU A 43 -2.24 4.22 15.20
N MET A 44 -2.89 3.27 15.84
CA MET A 44 -3.53 3.50 17.15
C MET A 44 -2.51 3.84 18.22
N GLN A 45 -1.37 3.17 18.25
CA GLN A 45 -0.27 3.49 19.17
C GLN A 45 0.36 4.86 18.86
N ALA A 46 0.31 5.31 17.60
CA ALA A 46 0.69 6.66 17.21
C ALA A 46 -0.38 7.72 17.50
N GLY A 47 -1.51 7.35 18.13
CA GLY A 47 -2.56 8.27 18.56
C GLY A 47 -3.65 8.52 17.51
N VAL A 48 -3.73 7.73 16.46
CA VAL A 48 -4.84 7.80 15.49
C VAL A 48 -6.08 7.15 16.10
N PRO A 49 -7.23 7.84 16.17
CA PRO A 49 -8.46 7.25 16.67
C PRO A 49 -8.91 6.04 15.83
N GLY A 50 -9.32 4.95 16.48
CA GLY A 50 -9.70 3.72 15.78
C GLY A 50 -10.87 3.90 14.80
N GLU A 51 -11.81 4.80 15.11
CA GLU A 51 -12.93 5.16 14.24
C GLU A 51 -12.52 5.88 12.94
N ALA A 52 -11.32 6.46 12.91
CA ALA A 52 -10.74 7.06 11.70
C ALA A 52 -10.00 6.04 10.82
N ILE A 53 -9.83 4.80 11.29
CA ILE A 53 -9.08 3.76 10.57
C ILE A 53 -10.07 2.81 9.89
N LEU A 54 -9.99 2.71 8.58
CA LEU A 54 -10.74 1.75 7.78
C LEU A 54 -9.80 0.61 7.38
N GLN A 55 -10.20 -0.63 7.65
CA GLN A 55 -9.39 -1.81 7.37
C GLN A 55 -9.90 -2.56 6.15
N GLU A 56 -9.02 -2.81 5.18
CA GLU A 56 -9.19 -3.77 4.12
C GLU A 56 -8.21 -4.94 4.40
N ARG A 57 -8.72 -6.16 4.57
CA ARG A 57 -7.97 -7.30 5.11
C ARG A 57 -7.83 -8.48 4.16
N GLU A 58 -8.27 -8.35 2.91
CA GLU A 58 -8.36 -9.46 1.97
C GLU A 58 -7.30 -9.41 0.87
N ALA A 59 -6.85 -8.21 0.51
CA ALA A 59 -5.91 -8.02 -0.58
C ALA A 59 -4.57 -8.73 -0.35
N THR A 60 -4.07 -9.41 -1.36
CA THR A 60 -2.79 -10.14 -1.34
C THR A 60 -1.74 -9.55 -2.29
N PHE A 61 -2.13 -8.60 -3.13
CA PHE A 61 -1.24 -7.85 -4.02
C PHE A 61 -1.84 -6.48 -4.38
N THR A 62 -1.03 -5.61 -4.96
CA THR A 62 -1.32 -4.18 -5.06
C THR A 62 -2.56 -3.82 -5.88
N LEU A 63 -2.91 -4.57 -6.93
CA LEU A 63 -4.14 -4.31 -7.67
C LEU A 63 -5.36 -4.59 -6.79
N GLU A 64 -5.38 -5.72 -6.08
CA GLU A 64 -6.45 -6.04 -5.12
C GLU A 64 -6.60 -4.97 -4.03
N ASN A 65 -5.48 -4.37 -3.55
CA ASN A 65 -5.58 -3.26 -2.61
C ASN A 65 -6.42 -2.12 -3.20
N ALA A 66 -6.18 -1.73 -4.45
CA ALA A 66 -6.94 -0.65 -5.08
C ALA A 66 -8.42 -1.05 -5.33
N GLU A 67 -8.68 -2.26 -5.80
CA GLU A 67 -10.03 -2.77 -6.09
C GLU A 67 -10.87 -2.91 -4.82
N TYR A 68 -10.30 -3.50 -3.75
CA TYR A 68 -11.03 -3.72 -2.50
C TYR A 68 -11.21 -2.44 -1.70
N ILE A 69 -10.25 -1.51 -1.76
CA ILE A 69 -10.44 -0.16 -1.22
C ILE A 69 -11.59 0.55 -1.97
N ARG A 70 -11.63 0.49 -3.30
CA ARG A 70 -12.73 1.06 -4.09
C ARG A 70 -14.08 0.48 -3.64
N LYS A 71 -14.18 -0.84 -3.57
CA LYS A 71 -15.38 -1.55 -3.13
C LYS A 71 -15.82 -1.11 -1.73
N MET A 72 -14.89 -1.07 -0.78
CA MET A 72 -15.16 -0.63 0.59
C MET A 72 -15.66 0.81 0.67
N LEU A 73 -15.08 1.72 -0.11
CA LEU A 73 -15.51 3.12 -0.17
C LEU A 73 -16.92 3.26 -0.74
N GLU A 74 -17.27 2.44 -1.74
CA GLU A 74 -18.62 2.38 -2.32
C GLU A 74 -19.64 1.83 -1.31
N GLU A 75 -19.34 0.72 -0.66
CA GLU A 75 -20.21 0.10 0.34
C GLU A 75 -20.45 1.01 1.56
N LYS A 76 -19.45 1.81 1.93
CA LYS A 76 -19.56 2.78 3.03
C LYS A 76 -20.12 4.14 2.60
N HIS A 77 -20.44 4.31 1.32
CA HIS A 77 -20.91 5.58 0.75
C HIS A 77 -19.98 6.77 1.07
N LEU A 78 -18.67 6.55 1.01
CA LEU A 78 -17.65 7.56 1.29
C LEU A 78 -17.18 8.21 -0.02
N PRO A 79 -17.66 9.42 -0.35
CA PRO A 79 -17.16 10.14 -1.50
C PRO A 79 -15.77 10.70 -1.21
N ILE A 80 -14.81 10.40 -2.06
CA ILE A 80 -13.46 10.97 -1.99
C ILE A 80 -13.15 11.77 -3.25
N LYS A 81 -12.48 12.91 -3.08
CA LYS A 81 -11.97 13.75 -4.18
C LYS A 81 -10.44 13.80 -4.18
N ARG A 82 -9.83 13.46 -3.07
CA ARG A 82 -8.37 13.45 -2.90
C ARG A 82 -7.96 12.31 -2.00
N ALA A 83 -6.92 11.58 -2.38
CA ALA A 83 -6.31 10.53 -1.57
C ALA A 83 -4.79 10.64 -1.56
N ILE A 84 -4.18 10.38 -0.41
CA ILE A 84 -2.74 10.26 -0.28
C ILE A 84 -2.40 8.78 -0.22
N ILE A 85 -1.56 8.31 -1.15
CA ILE A 85 -1.09 6.93 -1.21
C ILE A 85 0.30 6.87 -0.55
N CYS A 86 0.35 6.24 0.62
CA CYS A 86 1.59 5.97 1.35
C CYS A 86 2.10 4.57 1.00
N CYS A 87 3.32 4.47 0.52
CA CYS A 87 3.94 3.21 0.15
C CYS A 87 5.47 3.31 0.12
N GLN A 88 6.15 2.18 -0.12
CA GLN A 88 7.60 2.17 -0.28
C GLN A 88 8.02 2.97 -1.52
N ALA A 89 9.11 3.75 -1.42
CA ALA A 89 9.54 4.67 -2.46
C ALA A 89 9.77 3.99 -3.83
N PHE A 90 10.42 2.83 -3.85
CA PHE A 90 10.67 2.08 -5.08
C PHE A 90 9.40 1.48 -5.69
N HIS A 91 8.31 1.35 -4.92
CA HIS A 91 7.03 0.79 -5.33
C HIS A 91 6.01 1.86 -5.78
N ALA A 92 6.28 3.13 -5.51
CA ALA A 92 5.31 4.22 -5.65
C ALA A 92 4.70 4.34 -7.06
N ARG A 93 5.50 4.17 -8.12
CA ARG A 93 5.02 4.25 -9.50
C ARG A 93 3.95 3.20 -9.78
N ARG A 94 4.18 1.95 -9.39
CA ARG A 94 3.24 0.86 -9.63
C ARG A 94 1.97 1.01 -8.79
N CYS A 95 2.08 1.44 -7.54
CA CYS A 95 0.91 1.77 -6.72
C CYS A 95 0.05 2.83 -7.41
N ARG A 96 0.65 3.95 -7.82
CA ARG A 96 -0.06 5.04 -8.49
C ARG A 96 -0.81 4.55 -9.74
N MET A 97 -0.13 3.80 -10.60
CA MET A 97 -0.74 3.29 -11.84
C MET A 97 -1.97 2.41 -11.56
N TYR A 98 -1.93 1.55 -10.54
CA TYR A 98 -3.09 0.73 -10.17
C TYR A 98 -4.26 1.57 -9.65
N PHE A 99 -4.00 2.53 -8.77
CA PHE A 99 -5.07 3.40 -8.27
C PHE A 99 -5.67 4.26 -9.38
N GLU A 100 -4.85 4.86 -10.25
CA GLU A 100 -5.34 5.61 -11.42
C GLU A 100 -6.18 4.74 -12.36
N TYR A 101 -5.78 3.48 -12.58
CA TYR A 101 -6.54 2.54 -13.40
C TYR A 101 -7.87 2.13 -12.76
N VAL A 102 -7.86 1.73 -11.49
CA VAL A 102 -9.05 1.25 -10.80
C VAL A 102 -10.10 2.36 -10.62
N PHE A 103 -9.66 3.60 -10.47
CA PHE A 103 -10.53 4.76 -10.25
C PHE A 103 -10.66 5.68 -11.49
N GLN A 104 -10.33 5.19 -12.69
CA GLN A 104 -10.31 5.98 -13.92
C GLN A 104 -11.65 6.63 -14.32
N ASP A 105 -12.76 6.11 -13.82
CA ASP A 105 -14.12 6.62 -13.99
C ASP A 105 -14.53 7.68 -12.94
N ARG A 106 -13.59 8.09 -12.08
CA ARG A 106 -13.81 9.05 -11.01
C ARG A 106 -12.78 10.17 -11.02
N GLU A 107 -13.24 11.37 -10.70
CA GLU A 107 -12.35 12.53 -10.53
C GLU A 107 -11.73 12.51 -9.11
N ILE A 108 -10.64 11.75 -8.93
CA ILE A 108 -9.89 11.67 -7.69
C ILE A 108 -8.45 12.13 -7.92
N GLU A 109 -7.99 13.10 -7.14
CA GLU A 109 -6.59 13.50 -7.11
C GLU A 109 -5.80 12.54 -6.21
N PHE A 110 -4.87 11.76 -6.80
CA PHE A 110 -3.94 10.90 -6.06
C PHE A 110 -2.61 11.61 -5.82
N LEU A 111 -2.29 11.83 -4.56
CA LEU A 111 -1.00 12.35 -4.11
C LEU A 111 -0.15 11.18 -3.58
N MET A 112 1.12 11.13 -3.98
CA MET A 112 2.03 10.09 -3.53
C MET A 112 2.83 10.56 -2.31
N CYS A 113 2.85 9.75 -1.25
CA CYS A 113 3.70 9.93 -0.07
C CYS A 113 4.63 8.72 0.08
N PRO A 114 5.72 8.65 -0.71
CA PRO A 114 6.63 7.51 -0.69
C PRO A 114 7.56 7.55 0.53
N ALA A 115 7.65 6.44 1.25
CA ALA A 115 8.60 6.27 2.35
C ALA A 115 9.87 5.54 1.88
N VAL A 116 11.03 6.05 2.27
CA VAL A 116 12.30 5.36 2.06
C VAL A 116 12.37 4.18 3.02
N THR A 117 12.43 2.98 2.47
CA THR A 117 12.55 1.73 3.24
C THR A 117 13.75 0.93 2.73
N GLN A 118 14.27 0.04 3.56
CA GLN A 118 15.42 -0.82 3.22
C GLN A 118 16.68 -0.04 2.79
N GLY A 119 16.76 1.25 3.10
CA GLY A 119 17.85 2.13 2.68
C GLY A 119 17.84 2.49 1.18
N ILE A 120 16.78 2.16 0.44
CA ILE A 120 16.69 2.42 -1.01
C ILE A 120 15.89 3.70 -1.24
N SER A 121 16.54 4.71 -1.79
CA SER A 121 15.97 6.01 -2.13
C SER A 121 16.11 6.34 -3.61
N ARG A 122 15.50 7.45 -4.02
CA ARG A 122 15.65 8.00 -5.37
C ARG A 122 17.11 8.27 -5.74
N ASP A 123 17.91 8.68 -4.77
CA ASP A 123 19.25 9.21 -5.01
C ASP A 123 20.35 8.14 -4.94
N ASN A 124 20.07 6.97 -4.30
CA ASN A 124 21.07 5.94 -4.05
C ASN A 124 20.75 4.53 -4.58
N TRP A 125 19.60 4.33 -5.20
CA TRP A 125 19.17 2.99 -5.62
C TRP A 125 20.14 2.29 -6.59
N ALA A 126 20.85 3.06 -7.42
CA ALA A 126 21.80 2.54 -8.40
C ALA A 126 23.19 2.22 -7.80
N GLU A 127 23.46 2.60 -6.56
CA GLU A 127 24.76 2.44 -5.91
C GLU A 127 24.98 1.04 -5.32
N SER A 128 23.94 0.23 -5.24
CA SER A 128 24.01 -1.11 -4.69
C SER A 128 23.31 -2.16 -5.57
N LYS A 129 23.83 -3.39 -5.55
CA LYS A 129 23.19 -4.52 -6.23
C LYS A 129 21.75 -4.71 -5.79
N LYS A 130 21.48 -4.61 -4.47
CA LYS A 130 20.14 -4.72 -3.92
C LYS A 130 19.20 -3.61 -4.43
N GLY A 131 19.67 -2.37 -4.50
CA GLY A 131 18.92 -1.25 -5.03
C GLY A 131 18.57 -1.44 -6.50
N LEU A 132 19.56 -1.80 -7.32
CA LEU A 132 19.38 -2.11 -8.74
C LEU A 132 18.35 -3.23 -8.96
N GLU A 133 18.51 -4.37 -8.29
CA GLU A 133 17.58 -5.51 -8.41
C GLU A 133 16.17 -5.14 -7.99
N THR A 134 16.02 -4.34 -6.92
CA THR A 134 14.72 -3.89 -6.42
C THR A 134 14.02 -2.98 -7.42
N VAL A 135 14.67 -1.91 -7.87
CA VAL A 135 14.05 -0.90 -8.75
C VAL A 135 13.81 -1.46 -10.16
N LEU A 136 14.78 -2.20 -10.72
CA LEU A 136 14.59 -2.84 -12.03
C LEU A 136 13.52 -3.95 -11.96
N GLY A 137 13.41 -4.65 -10.83
CA GLY A 137 12.32 -5.59 -10.57
C GLY A 137 10.94 -4.93 -10.58
N GLU A 138 10.79 -3.73 -9.99
CA GLU A 138 9.54 -2.96 -10.06
C GLU A 138 9.25 -2.48 -11.49
N LEU A 139 10.25 -2.00 -12.21
CA LEU A 139 10.10 -1.59 -13.61
C LEU A 139 9.62 -2.76 -14.50
N ARG A 140 10.22 -3.94 -14.34
CA ARG A 140 9.78 -5.16 -15.04
C ARG A 140 8.33 -5.51 -14.71
N ARG A 141 7.94 -5.47 -13.43
CA ARG A 141 6.55 -5.72 -13.01
C ARG A 141 5.59 -4.72 -13.62
N CYS A 142 5.96 -3.45 -13.73
CA CYS A 142 5.14 -2.48 -14.46
C CYS A 142 4.93 -2.90 -15.92
N GLY A 143 5.98 -3.28 -16.65
CA GLY A 143 5.87 -3.72 -18.03
C GLY A 143 5.00 -4.98 -18.20
N GLU A 144 5.18 -5.97 -17.32
CA GLU A 144 4.44 -7.24 -17.38
C GLU A 144 2.97 -7.08 -16.97
N GLN A 145 2.69 -6.31 -15.91
CA GLN A 145 1.37 -6.24 -15.30
C GLN A 145 0.45 -5.21 -15.95
N PHE A 146 0.99 -4.18 -16.60
CA PHE A 146 0.17 -3.14 -17.24
C PHE A 146 0.00 -3.32 -18.74
N SER A 147 0.63 -4.30 -19.37
CA SER A 147 0.46 -4.58 -20.80
C SER A 147 -1.00 -4.84 -21.19
N TRP A 148 -1.77 -5.48 -20.34
CA TRP A 148 -3.19 -5.78 -20.54
C TRP A 148 -4.13 -4.58 -20.24
N MET A 149 -3.68 -3.59 -19.47
CA MET A 149 -4.45 -2.37 -19.19
C MET A 149 -4.47 -1.40 -20.37
N LEU A 150 -3.57 -1.58 -21.32
CA LEU A 150 -3.43 -0.69 -22.49
C LEU A 150 -4.11 -1.26 -23.74
N GLN A 151 -4.76 -2.39 -23.61
CA GLN A 151 -5.56 -3.03 -24.66
C GLN A 151 -7.04 -2.65 -24.50
#